data_49fa213e13feb37a5d0e97ed6a685608
#
_entry.id   49fa213e13feb37a5d0e97ed6a685608
#
_cell.length_a   1.000
_cell.length_b   1.000
_cell.length_c   1.000
_cell.angle_alpha   90.00
_cell.angle_beta   90.00
_cell.angle_gamma   90.00
#
_symmetry.space_group_name_H-M   'P 1'
#
loop_
_entity.id
_entity.type
_entity.pdbx_description
1 polymer ?
#
loop_
_entity_poly.entity_id
_entity_poly.type
_entity_poly.pdbx_seq_one_letter_code
_entity_poly.pdbx_strand_id
1 'polypeptide(L)'
;MAEAKKVTAANIKKLWYGETSEITADLTGQALHTLLQGETLKEIKNIHQDTWTIEEAEASRTNYKNQLTNQTYRSDKEMGDVTVNFTIGEYDYPTKKDLMGGDVINTDKGWKRARGKVNIEKLLVALTDDDQYCVIPRADIGAREATTDKAVGIPVSAVELEPQNTAVA
;
A
#
# COMPACT_ATOMS: atom_id res chain seq x y z
N MET A 1 31.24 -2.06 -18.59
CA MET A 1 29.99 -2.42 -17.88
C MET A 1 29.15 -1.17 -17.70
N ALA A 2 27.85 -1.25 -17.98
CA ALA A 2 26.97 -0.12 -17.69
C ALA A 2 26.90 0.10 -16.17
N GLU A 3 27.05 1.33 -15.73
CA GLU A 3 26.90 1.68 -14.33
C GLU A 3 25.43 1.51 -13.92
N ALA A 4 25.19 0.87 -12.77
CA ALA A 4 23.84 0.69 -12.27
C ALA A 4 23.19 2.05 -12.01
N LYS A 5 21.96 2.23 -12.52
CA LYS A 5 21.21 3.47 -12.31
C LYS A 5 20.91 3.65 -10.82
N LYS A 6 21.33 4.78 -10.27
CA LYS A 6 21.00 5.14 -8.90
C LYS A 6 19.54 5.58 -8.84
N VAL A 7 18.81 5.12 -7.85
CA VAL A 7 17.40 5.40 -7.67
C VAL A 7 17.21 6.19 -6.38
N THR A 8 16.46 7.27 -6.48
CA THR A 8 15.97 8.05 -5.34
C THR A 8 14.46 7.99 -5.38
N ALA A 9 13.84 7.65 -4.27
CA ALA A 9 12.39 7.62 -4.13
C ALA A 9 11.97 8.69 -3.14
N ALA A 10 11.50 9.80 -3.66
CA ALA A 10 10.92 10.87 -2.85
C ALA A 10 9.40 10.70 -2.81
N ASN A 11 8.70 11.66 -2.33
CA ASN A 11 7.25 11.74 -2.25
C ASN A 11 6.51 11.09 -3.43
N ILE A 12 5.21 10.85 -3.32
CA ILE A 12 4.43 10.30 -4.44
C ILE A 12 3.70 11.41 -5.19
N LYS A 13 3.54 11.23 -6.51
CA LYS A 13 2.75 12.10 -7.37
C LYS A 13 1.46 11.46 -7.87
N LYS A 14 1.39 10.12 -7.88
CA LYS A 14 0.18 9.38 -8.26
C LYS A 14 0.06 8.08 -7.48
N LEU A 15 -1.17 7.67 -7.22
CA LEU A 15 -1.48 6.42 -6.54
C LEU A 15 -2.69 5.76 -7.22
N TRP A 16 -2.60 4.46 -7.44
CA TRP A 16 -3.69 3.63 -7.98
C TRP A 16 -3.94 2.43 -7.07
N TYR A 17 -5.15 1.93 -7.12
CA TYR A 17 -5.49 0.65 -6.52
C TYR A 17 -6.33 -0.19 -7.49
N GLY A 18 -6.36 -1.49 -7.30
CA GLY A 18 -7.14 -2.41 -8.12
C GLY A 18 -7.25 -3.79 -7.49
N GLU A 19 -7.85 -4.70 -8.24
CA GLU A 19 -7.94 -6.08 -7.79
C GLU A 19 -6.58 -6.78 -7.87
N THR A 20 -6.33 -7.70 -6.94
CA THR A 20 -5.06 -8.41 -6.85
C THR A 20 -4.74 -9.27 -8.07
N SER A 21 -5.74 -9.62 -8.86
CA SER A 21 -5.59 -10.40 -10.10
C SER A 21 -5.04 -9.62 -11.29
N GLU A 22 -4.99 -8.30 -11.22
CA GLU A 22 -4.58 -7.44 -12.34
C GLU A 22 -3.08 -7.50 -12.62
N ILE A 23 -2.27 -7.75 -11.61
CA ILE A 23 -0.83 -7.95 -11.74
C ILE A 23 -0.46 -9.28 -11.11
N THR A 24 -0.07 -10.23 -11.94
CA THR A 24 0.28 -11.59 -11.52
C THR A 24 1.77 -11.91 -11.65
N ALA A 25 2.56 -11.01 -12.23
CA ALA A 25 4.00 -11.17 -12.44
C ALA A 25 4.70 -9.81 -12.32
N ASP A 26 6.01 -9.86 -12.18
CA ASP A 26 6.84 -8.65 -12.15
C ASP A 26 6.78 -7.94 -13.51
N LEU A 27 6.49 -6.65 -13.49
CA LEU A 27 6.36 -5.84 -14.68
C LEU A 27 7.50 -4.82 -14.78
N THR A 28 7.91 -4.52 -16.01
CA THR A 28 8.80 -3.39 -16.27
C THR A 28 8.07 -2.06 -16.07
N GLY A 29 8.80 -0.96 -15.88
CA GLY A 29 8.20 0.37 -15.75
C GLY A 29 7.32 0.74 -16.94
N GLN A 30 7.72 0.36 -18.16
CA GLN A 30 6.92 0.60 -19.37
C GLN A 30 5.65 -0.24 -19.41
N ALA A 31 5.70 -1.51 -19.00
CA ALA A 31 4.53 -2.37 -18.93
C ALA A 31 3.52 -1.86 -17.89
N LEU A 32 4.00 -1.39 -16.74
CA LEU A 32 3.16 -0.75 -15.72
C LEU A 32 2.51 0.52 -16.26
N HIS A 33 3.27 1.36 -16.95
CA HIS A 33 2.73 2.59 -17.54
C HIS A 33 1.60 2.30 -18.53
N THR A 34 1.77 1.29 -19.38
CA THR A 34 0.75 0.84 -20.33
C THR A 34 -0.50 0.31 -19.60
N LEU A 35 -0.32 -0.49 -18.55
CA LEU A 35 -1.42 -1.00 -17.73
C LEU A 35 -2.20 0.13 -17.07
N LEU A 36 -1.52 1.13 -16.55
CA LEU A 36 -2.16 2.27 -15.87
C LEU A 36 -2.94 3.17 -16.84
N GLN A 37 -2.54 3.27 -18.09
CA GLN A 37 -3.29 3.99 -19.13
C GLN A 37 -4.58 3.28 -19.53
N GLY A 38 -4.68 1.97 -19.32
CA GLY A 38 -5.83 1.15 -19.69
C GLY A 38 -7.05 1.25 -18.76
N GLU A 39 -7.02 2.11 -17.75
CA GLU A 39 -8.09 2.31 -16.76
C GLU A 39 -8.49 1.04 -15.98
N THR A 40 -7.68 0.01 -16.00
CA THR A 40 -7.89 -1.23 -15.24
C THR A 40 -7.76 -0.99 -13.74
N LEU A 41 -6.85 -0.11 -13.35
CA LEU A 41 -6.65 0.32 -11.97
C LEU A 41 -7.29 1.71 -11.78
N LYS A 42 -7.88 1.93 -10.63
CA LYS A 42 -8.50 3.20 -10.27
C LYS A 42 -7.49 4.13 -9.62
N GLU A 43 -7.35 5.35 -10.15
CA GLU A 43 -6.48 6.37 -9.58
C GLU A 43 -7.14 7.05 -8.38
N ILE A 44 -6.38 7.20 -7.31
CA ILE A 44 -6.75 8.04 -6.17
C ILE A 44 -6.19 9.44 -6.42
N LYS A 45 -7.07 10.40 -6.69
CA LYS A 45 -6.66 11.74 -7.15
C LYS A 45 -6.41 12.75 -6.05
N ASN A 46 -6.85 12.46 -4.82
CA ASN A 46 -6.69 13.39 -3.70
C ASN A 46 -6.18 12.64 -2.47
N ILE A 47 -4.94 12.92 -2.11
CA ILE A 47 -4.32 12.42 -0.88
C ILE A 47 -4.00 13.64 -0.03
N HIS A 48 -4.43 13.62 1.23
CA HIS A 48 -4.17 14.71 2.16
C HIS A 48 -2.66 14.90 2.34
N GLN A 49 -2.24 16.17 2.40
CA GLN A 49 -0.82 16.54 2.48
C GLN A 49 -0.11 15.86 3.65
N ASP A 50 1.12 15.41 3.41
CA ASP A 50 2.03 14.83 4.39
C ASP A 50 1.50 13.55 5.08
N THR A 51 0.58 12.82 4.42
CA THR A 51 0.02 11.57 4.97
C THR A 51 0.62 10.30 4.37
N TRP A 52 1.28 10.40 3.22
CA TRP A 52 1.90 9.24 2.60
C TRP A 52 3.16 8.80 3.36
N THR A 53 3.17 7.55 3.80
CA THR A 53 4.36 6.93 4.40
C THR A 53 4.45 5.48 3.98
N ILE A 54 5.67 4.99 3.84
CA ILE A 54 5.96 3.57 3.68
C ILE A 54 7.07 3.21 4.66
N GLU A 55 6.89 2.16 5.43
CA GLU A 55 7.83 1.73 6.45
C GLU A 55 7.88 0.21 6.52
N GLU A 56 9.09 -0.33 6.51
CA GLU A 56 9.34 -1.71 6.88
C GLU A 56 9.74 -1.76 8.36
N ALA A 57 9.00 -2.51 9.16
CA ALA A 57 9.31 -2.67 10.58
C ALA A 57 10.65 -3.38 10.75
N GLU A 58 11.38 -3.02 11.81
CA GLU A 58 12.63 -3.68 12.13
C GLU A 58 12.44 -5.17 12.39
N ALA A 59 13.41 -5.97 11.96
CA ALA A 59 13.40 -7.38 12.23
C ALA A 59 13.54 -7.66 13.73
N SER A 60 12.76 -8.59 14.23
CA SER A 60 12.92 -9.10 15.60
C SER A 60 13.95 -10.23 15.63
N ARG A 61 14.68 -10.32 16.74
CA ARG A 61 15.67 -11.37 16.96
C ARG A 61 15.41 -12.06 18.27
N THR A 62 15.49 -13.38 18.25
CA THR A 62 15.47 -14.21 19.46
C THR A 62 16.80 -14.92 19.58
N ASN A 63 17.53 -14.62 20.65
CA ASN A 63 18.82 -15.24 20.94
C ASN A 63 18.65 -16.31 22.01
N TYR A 64 19.14 -17.50 21.70
CA TYR A 64 19.18 -18.62 22.65
C TYR A 64 20.58 -18.70 23.22
N LYS A 65 20.69 -18.57 24.54
CA LYS A 65 21.97 -18.62 25.25
C LYS A 65 22.17 -19.92 25.97
N ASN A 66 23.42 -20.39 25.95
CA ASN A 66 23.84 -21.54 26.75
C ASN A 66 23.98 -21.10 28.21
N GLN A 67 23.21 -21.69 29.10
CA GLN A 67 23.22 -21.35 30.52
C GLN A 67 24.59 -21.59 31.21
N LEU A 68 25.36 -22.57 30.70
CA LEU A 68 26.67 -22.92 31.29
C LEU A 68 27.77 -21.92 30.93
N THR A 69 27.74 -21.39 29.71
CA THR A 69 28.79 -20.50 29.20
C THR A 69 28.32 -19.05 28.99
N ASN A 70 27.01 -18.82 29.10
CA ASN A 70 26.35 -17.51 28.80
C ASN A 70 26.62 -17.00 27.37
N GLN A 71 26.91 -17.89 26.45
CA GLN A 71 27.13 -17.59 25.04
C GLN A 71 25.90 -17.92 24.20
N THR A 72 25.65 -17.10 23.17
CA THR A 72 24.57 -17.34 22.21
C THR A 72 24.96 -18.52 21.31
N TYR A 73 24.16 -19.58 21.30
CA TYR A 73 24.38 -20.73 20.44
C TYR A 73 23.40 -20.78 19.26
N ARG A 74 22.32 -20.01 19.30
CA ARG A 74 21.34 -19.90 18.22
C ARG A 74 20.73 -18.51 18.22
N SER A 75 20.51 -17.96 17.04
CA SER A 75 19.79 -16.70 16.86
C SER A 75 18.77 -16.86 15.73
N ASP A 76 17.52 -16.62 16.04
CA ASP A 76 16.44 -16.60 15.04
C ASP A 76 16.09 -15.15 14.75
N LYS A 77 15.90 -14.83 13.46
CA LYS A 77 15.52 -13.51 12.99
C LYS A 77 14.19 -13.60 12.24
N GLU A 78 13.25 -12.75 12.62
CA GLU A 78 11.96 -12.64 11.98
C GLU A 78 11.85 -11.25 11.35
N MET A 79 11.52 -11.18 10.07
CA MET A 79 11.38 -9.92 9.34
C MET A 79 10.10 -9.19 9.74
N GLY A 80 10.18 -7.87 9.81
CA GLY A 80 9.01 -7.04 10.10
C GLY A 80 8.11 -6.85 8.88
N ASP A 81 6.89 -6.42 9.13
CA ASP A 81 5.91 -6.13 8.09
C ASP A 81 6.20 -4.79 7.40
N VAL A 82 5.89 -4.71 6.10
CA VAL A 82 5.90 -3.47 5.34
C VAL A 82 4.50 -2.87 5.38
N THR A 83 4.39 -1.64 5.83
CA THR A 83 3.12 -0.92 5.97
C THR A 83 3.16 0.38 5.18
N VAL A 84 2.11 0.61 4.39
CA VAL A 84 1.89 1.86 3.66
C VAL A 84 0.71 2.59 4.27
N ASN A 85 0.89 3.85 4.61
CA ASN A 85 -0.17 4.69 5.17
C ASN A 85 -0.39 5.92 4.31
N PHE A 86 -1.64 6.26 4.10
CA PHE A 86 -2.05 7.51 3.45
C PHE A 86 -3.48 7.87 3.85
N THR A 87 -3.87 9.13 3.62
CA THR A 87 -5.23 9.60 3.92
C THR A 87 -5.83 10.18 2.65
N ILE A 88 -6.99 9.68 2.26
CA ILE A 88 -7.75 10.18 1.12
C ILE A 88 -8.57 11.37 1.60
N GLY A 89 -8.32 12.55 1.01
CA GLY A 89 -9.01 13.79 1.38
C GLY A 89 -10.34 13.98 0.66
N GLU A 90 -10.41 13.57 -0.60
CA GLU A 90 -11.63 13.63 -1.41
C GLU A 90 -11.85 12.26 -2.06
N TYR A 91 -13.06 11.74 -1.95
CA TYR A 91 -13.38 10.39 -2.40
C TYR A 91 -14.79 10.31 -2.98
N ASP A 92 -15.04 9.30 -3.81
CA ASP A 92 -16.39 8.91 -4.21
C ASP A 92 -16.86 7.68 -3.42
N TYR A 93 -18.13 7.37 -3.44
CA TYR A 93 -18.68 6.23 -2.71
C TYR A 93 -18.24 4.87 -3.24
N PRO A 94 -18.03 4.66 -4.56
CA PRO A 94 -17.40 3.45 -5.06
C PRO A 94 -16.00 3.19 -4.48
N THR A 95 -15.15 4.22 -4.36
CA THR A 95 -13.84 4.11 -3.72
C THR A 95 -13.96 3.76 -2.25
N LYS A 96 -14.90 4.38 -1.54
CA LYS A 96 -15.17 4.08 -0.13
C LYS A 96 -15.60 2.64 0.07
N LYS A 97 -16.48 2.12 -0.80
CA LYS A 97 -16.87 0.72 -0.81
C LYS A 97 -15.67 -0.21 -1.05
N ASP A 98 -14.83 0.10 -2.03
CA ASP A 98 -13.67 -0.73 -2.38
C ASP A 98 -12.65 -0.84 -1.26
N LEU A 99 -12.46 0.22 -0.48
CA LEU A 99 -11.44 0.29 0.56
C LEU A 99 -11.97 0.02 1.97
N MET A 100 -13.22 0.38 2.25
CA MET A 100 -13.82 0.24 3.58
C MET A 100 -14.87 -0.87 3.65
N GLY A 101 -15.33 -1.38 2.52
CA GLY A 101 -16.46 -2.28 2.44
C GLY A 101 -17.80 -1.54 2.55
N GLY A 102 -18.86 -2.29 2.82
CA GLY A 102 -20.21 -1.73 2.81
C GLY A 102 -20.87 -1.75 1.44
N ASP A 103 -21.92 -0.98 1.29
CA ASP A 103 -22.71 -0.94 0.06
C ASP A 103 -22.90 0.50 -0.42
N VAL A 104 -22.81 0.69 -1.73
CA VAL A 104 -23.23 1.93 -2.38
C VAL A 104 -24.73 1.88 -2.60
N ILE A 105 -25.42 2.94 -2.21
CA ILE A 105 -26.88 3.07 -2.30
C ILE A 105 -27.28 4.30 -3.13
N ASN A 106 -28.54 4.35 -3.54
CA ASN A 106 -29.10 5.50 -4.26
C ASN A 106 -28.34 5.88 -5.54
N THR A 107 -27.89 4.89 -6.31
CA THR A 107 -27.15 5.10 -7.58
C THR A 107 -25.94 6.01 -7.37
N ASP A 108 -24.98 5.56 -6.58
CA ASP A 108 -23.73 6.24 -6.25
C ASP A 108 -23.88 7.56 -5.46
N LYS A 109 -25.03 7.78 -4.86
CA LYS A 109 -25.32 8.99 -4.06
C LYS A 109 -25.26 8.77 -2.56
N GLY A 110 -24.95 7.57 -2.11
CA GLY A 110 -24.86 7.24 -0.71
C GLY A 110 -24.04 5.99 -0.45
N TRP A 111 -23.68 5.79 0.80
CA TRP A 111 -22.93 4.63 1.25
C TRP A 111 -23.44 4.17 2.60
N LYS A 112 -23.53 2.86 2.75
CA LYS A 112 -23.96 2.21 4.00
C LYS A 112 -22.84 1.34 4.54
N ARG A 113 -22.50 1.53 5.80
CA ARG A 113 -21.44 0.76 6.46
C ARG A 113 -21.80 -0.72 6.56
N ALA A 114 -20.82 -1.59 6.32
CA ALA A 114 -20.96 -3.01 6.57
C ALA A 114 -21.11 -3.30 8.07
N ARG A 115 -21.86 -4.32 8.40
CA ARG A 115 -21.91 -4.86 9.76
C ARG A 115 -20.82 -5.90 9.93
N GLY A 116 -20.04 -5.77 11.01
CA GLY A 116 -19.00 -6.74 11.35
C GLY A 116 -17.68 -6.50 10.64
N LYS A 117 -16.82 -7.51 10.68
CA LYS A 117 -15.48 -7.45 10.15
C LYS A 117 -15.47 -7.59 8.63
N VAL A 118 -14.72 -6.73 7.97
CA VAL A 118 -14.51 -6.77 6.52
C VAL A 118 -13.04 -7.05 6.25
N ASN A 119 -12.77 -8.05 5.42
CA ASN A 119 -11.42 -8.36 4.94
C ASN A 119 -11.30 -7.90 3.49
N ILE A 120 -10.41 -6.94 3.24
CA ILE A 120 -10.21 -6.35 1.92
C ILE A 120 -8.74 -6.46 1.57
N GLU A 121 -8.46 -7.05 0.41
CA GLU A 121 -7.12 -7.13 -0.16
C GLU A 121 -7.13 -6.42 -1.51
N LYS A 122 -6.17 -5.53 -1.73
CA LYS A 122 -6.04 -4.76 -2.96
C LYS A 122 -4.60 -4.70 -3.44
N LEU A 123 -4.45 -4.51 -4.73
CA LEU A 123 -3.20 -4.12 -5.37
C LEU A 123 -3.02 -2.61 -5.22
N LEU A 124 -1.83 -2.18 -4.85
CA LEU A 124 -1.46 -0.77 -4.78
C LEU A 124 -0.28 -0.48 -5.70
N VAL A 125 -0.39 0.59 -6.47
CA VAL A 125 0.70 1.11 -7.31
C VAL A 125 0.89 2.59 -7.01
N ALA A 126 2.10 2.97 -6.63
CA ALA A 126 2.47 4.36 -6.40
C ALA A 126 3.56 4.79 -7.37
N LEU A 127 3.47 6.01 -7.88
CA LEU A 127 4.51 6.63 -8.69
C LEU A 127 5.13 7.77 -7.89
N THR A 128 6.45 7.70 -7.66
CA THR A 128 7.18 8.74 -6.93
C THR A 128 7.46 9.97 -7.80
N ASP A 129 7.83 11.08 -7.17
CA ASP A 129 8.24 12.29 -7.88
C ASP A 129 9.46 12.06 -8.79
N ASP A 130 10.28 11.06 -8.48
CA ASP A 130 11.47 10.67 -9.25
C ASP A 130 11.17 9.58 -10.29
N ASP A 131 9.92 9.40 -10.66
CA ASP A 131 9.46 8.42 -11.67
C ASP A 131 9.81 6.97 -11.34
N GLN A 132 9.76 6.60 -10.08
CA GLN A 132 9.84 5.21 -9.64
C GLN A 132 8.48 4.66 -9.31
N TYR A 133 8.14 3.51 -9.86
CA TYR A 133 6.95 2.77 -9.47
C TYR A 133 7.23 1.91 -8.24
N CYS A 134 6.31 1.95 -7.28
CA CYS A 134 6.26 1.04 -6.14
C CYS A 134 4.98 0.23 -6.26
N VAL A 135 5.10 -1.08 -6.42
CA VAL A 135 3.95 -1.98 -6.61
C VAL A 135 3.87 -2.93 -5.43
N ILE A 136 2.73 -2.95 -4.77
CA ILE A 136 2.40 -3.95 -3.75
C ILE A 136 1.34 -4.85 -4.35
N PRO A 137 1.69 -6.08 -4.78
CA PRO A 137 0.77 -6.95 -5.52
C PRO A 137 -0.44 -7.36 -4.71
N ARG A 138 -0.28 -7.47 -3.40
CA ARG A 138 -1.35 -7.84 -2.49
C ARG A 138 -1.13 -7.19 -1.13
N ALA A 139 -2.05 -6.34 -0.74
CA ALA A 139 -2.02 -5.66 0.54
C ALA A 139 -3.34 -5.84 1.30
N ASP A 140 -3.24 -6.09 2.58
CA ASP A 140 -4.39 -6.10 3.47
C ASP A 140 -4.75 -4.64 3.82
N ILE A 141 -5.94 -4.22 3.41
CA ILE A 141 -6.39 -2.84 3.53
C ILE A 141 -7.20 -2.65 4.80
N GLY A 142 -6.72 -1.76 5.66
CA GLY A 142 -7.45 -1.25 6.81
C GLY A 142 -7.78 0.23 6.60
N ALA A 143 -9.01 0.54 6.25
CA ALA A 143 -9.46 1.91 6.04
C ALA A 143 -10.54 2.28 7.06
N ARG A 144 -10.53 3.53 7.48
CA ARG A 144 -11.50 4.08 8.43
C ARG A 144 -11.81 5.53 8.12
N GLU A 145 -12.86 6.06 8.68
CA GLU A 145 -13.12 7.50 8.63
C GLU A 145 -12.47 8.20 9.83
N ALA A 146 -11.81 9.30 9.58
CA ALA A 146 -11.28 10.15 10.64
C ALA A 146 -11.15 11.60 10.16
N THR A 147 -11.17 12.51 11.12
CA THR A 147 -10.95 13.94 10.86
C THR A 147 -9.45 14.25 10.87
N THR A 148 -8.98 14.84 9.79
CA THR A 148 -7.62 15.36 9.66
C THR A 148 -7.73 16.82 9.23
N ASP A 149 -7.12 17.74 9.99
CA ASP A 149 -7.19 19.20 9.72
C ASP A 149 -8.62 19.70 9.47
N LYS A 150 -9.57 19.26 10.30
CA LYS A 150 -11.01 19.60 10.23
C LYS A 150 -11.77 19.02 9.03
N ALA A 151 -11.11 18.25 8.16
CA ALA A 151 -11.77 17.55 7.07
C ALA A 151 -11.96 16.07 7.43
N VAL A 152 -13.09 15.50 7.09
CA VAL A 152 -13.32 14.06 7.22
C VAL A 152 -12.75 13.37 6.01
N GLY A 153 -11.73 12.55 6.22
CA GLY A 153 -11.09 11.76 5.18
C GLY A 153 -11.17 10.26 5.47
N ILE A 154 -10.44 9.50 4.65
CA ILE A 154 -10.29 8.04 4.82
C ILE A 154 -8.82 7.73 5.03
N PRO A 155 -8.33 7.66 6.27
CA PRO A 155 -7.02 7.09 6.54
C PRO A 155 -6.97 5.62 6.17
N VAL A 156 -5.99 5.26 5.35
CA VAL A 156 -5.77 3.88 4.89
C VAL A 156 -4.44 3.38 5.44
N SER A 157 -4.47 2.19 6.03
CA SER A 157 -3.27 1.44 6.41
C SER A 157 -3.25 0.14 5.63
N ALA A 158 -2.23 -0.03 4.80
CA ALA A 158 -2.08 -1.21 3.96
C ALA A 158 -0.84 -2.00 4.38
N VAL A 159 -1.03 -3.26 4.74
CA VAL A 159 0.05 -4.17 5.12
C VAL A 159 0.35 -5.10 3.95
N GLU A 160 1.61 -5.15 3.54
CA GLU A 160 2.06 -6.02 2.46
C GLU A 160 1.88 -7.50 2.83
N LEU A 161 1.19 -8.24 1.97
CA LEU A 161 1.03 -9.70 2.08
C LEU A 161 1.90 -10.47 1.08
N GLU A 162 2.26 -9.86 -0.03
CA GLU A 162 3.19 -10.38 -1.02
C GLU A 162 4.31 -9.38 -1.28
N PRO A 163 5.53 -9.85 -1.62
CA PRO A 163 6.69 -8.98 -1.78
C PRO A 163 6.46 -7.82 -2.73
N GLN A 164 6.93 -6.66 -2.31
CA GLN A 164 6.89 -5.44 -3.08
C GLN A 164 7.81 -5.51 -4.29
N ASN A 165 7.34 -4.97 -5.41
CA ASN A 165 8.13 -4.75 -6.61
C ASN A 165 8.37 -3.26 -6.83
N THR A 166 9.56 -2.91 -7.24
CA THR A 166 9.89 -1.55 -7.64
C THR A 166 10.41 -1.54 -9.08
N ALA A 167 10.02 -0.54 -9.84
CA ALA A 167 10.48 -0.37 -11.22
C ALA A 167 10.65 1.12 -11.54
N VAL A 168 11.65 1.41 -12.35
CA VAL A 168 11.88 2.76 -12.88
C VAL A 168 10.97 2.96 -14.08
N ALA A 169 10.24 4.06 -14.08
CA ALA A 169 9.38 4.44 -15.19
C ALA A 169 10.18 4.83 -16.45
#